data_3f48c213da84782a95021531a43695a1
#
_entry.id   3f48c213da84782a95021531a43695a1
#
_cell.length_a   1.000
_cell.length_b   1.000
_cell.length_c   1.000
_cell.angle_alpha   90.00
_cell.angle_beta   90.00
_cell.angle_gamma   90.00
#
_symmetry.space_group_name_H-M   'P 1'
#
loop_
_entity.id
_entity.type
_entity.pdbx_description
1 polymer ?
#
loop_
_entity_poly.entity_id
_entity_poly.type
_entity_poly.pdbx_seq_one_letter_code
_entity_poly.pdbx_strand_id
1 'polypeptide(L)'
;LADNKGRFYGLGRGTNKARIDYYREQLAQLGLGLEDKLHVKVGSLSGGQRQAMALLMSTMTPIEFLILDEHTAALDPKTAELIMELTDKIVKEKNLTTVMVTHNLRYAVEYGNRLIMMHQGHCVMDKAGKEKEDTSIDEILTMFNEISIECGN
;
A
#
# COMPACT_ATOMS: atom_id res chain seq x y z
N LEU A 1 -13.97 8.43 -10.41
CA LEU A 1 -14.40 9.37 -9.35
C LEU A 1 -13.30 10.39 -9.04
N ALA A 2 -12.02 9.98 -8.95
CA ALA A 2 -10.90 10.90 -8.71
C ALA A 2 -10.75 11.97 -9.83
N ASP A 3 -11.17 11.63 -11.04
CA ASP A 3 -11.05 12.46 -12.24
C ASP A 3 -12.13 13.54 -12.39
N ASN A 4 -13.17 13.47 -11.56
CA ASN A 4 -14.31 14.41 -11.61
C ASN A 4 -14.33 15.45 -10.48
N LYS A 5 -13.26 15.57 -9.68
CA LYS A 5 -13.15 16.64 -8.69
C LYS A 5 -13.14 18.01 -9.38
N GLY A 6 -14.23 18.75 -9.22
CA GLY A 6 -14.37 20.12 -9.73
C GLY A 6 -15.11 20.29 -11.05
N ARG A 7 -15.67 19.22 -11.65
CA ARG A 7 -16.54 19.34 -12.81
C ARG A 7 -18.02 19.24 -12.44
N PHE A 8 -18.85 20.11 -12.99
CA PHE A 8 -20.30 20.04 -12.91
C PHE A 8 -20.78 18.65 -13.38
N TYR A 9 -21.63 18.00 -12.61
CA TYR A 9 -22.30 16.75 -13.00
C TYR A 9 -23.25 17.04 -14.18
N GLY A 10 -22.75 16.95 -15.41
CA GLY A 10 -23.57 16.92 -16.60
C GLY A 10 -24.15 15.51 -16.80
N LEU A 11 -25.34 15.40 -17.41
CA LEU A 11 -26.00 14.14 -17.81
C LEU A 11 -25.24 13.35 -18.92
N GLY A 12 -23.96 13.58 -19.10
CA GLY A 12 -23.09 12.90 -20.07
C GLY A 12 -22.55 11.55 -19.55
N ARG A 13 -22.19 10.66 -20.46
CA ARG A 13 -21.47 9.40 -20.13
C ARG A 13 -20.24 9.73 -19.29
N GLY A 14 -20.16 9.12 -18.09
CA GLY A 14 -19.08 9.37 -17.10
C GLY A 14 -17.65 8.95 -17.53
N THR A 15 -17.47 8.40 -18.73
CA THR A 15 -16.18 8.02 -19.31
C THR A 15 -15.76 9.00 -20.40
N ASN A 16 -14.67 9.70 -20.17
CA ASN A 16 -14.02 10.51 -21.18
C ASN A 16 -13.17 9.61 -22.10
N LYS A 17 -13.64 9.37 -23.33
CA LYS A 17 -12.94 8.53 -24.31
C LYS A 17 -11.51 9.02 -24.59
N ALA A 18 -11.28 10.32 -24.57
CA ALA A 18 -9.93 10.89 -24.80
C ALA A 18 -8.90 10.54 -23.72
N ARG A 19 -9.35 9.98 -22.57
CA ARG A 19 -8.46 9.59 -21.47
C ARG A 19 -8.30 8.08 -21.33
N ILE A 20 -8.94 7.28 -22.20
CA ILE A 20 -8.84 5.81 -22.14
C ILE A 20 -7.39 5.37 -22.31
N ASP A 21 -6.67 5.96 -23.25
CA ASP A 21 -5.27 5.61 -23.52
C ASP A 21 -4.38 5.98 -22.33
N TYR A 22 -4.60 7.14 -21.71
CA TYR A 22 -3.93 7.53 -20.48
C TYR A 22 -4.17 6.50 -19.35
N TYR A 23 -5.43 6.08 -19.11
CA TYR A 23 -5.72 5.07 -18.08
C TYR A 23 -5.09 3.72 -18.40
N ARG A 24 -5.07 3.33 -19.68
CA ARG A 24 -4.41 2.11 -20.12
C ARG A 24 -2.91 2.14 -19.82
N GLU A 25 -2.23 3.23 -20.12
CA GLU A 25 -0.81 3.42 -19.81
C GLU A 25 -0.53 3.36 -18.30
N GLN A 26 -1.36 4.02 -17.49
CA GLN A 26 -1.22 3.96 -16.03
C GLN A 26 -1.43 2.54 -15.49
N LEU A 27 -2.40 1.80 -16.00
CA LEU A 27 -2.68 0.42 -15.59
C LEU A 27 -1.60 -0.56 -16.08
N ALA A 28 -1.03 -0.35 -17.25
CA ALA A 28 0.06 -1.18 -17.78
C ALA A 28 1.31 -1.15 -16.88
N GLN A 29 1.58 -0.02 -16.22
CA GLN A 29 2.70 0.11 -15.28
C GLN A 29 2.60 -0.83 -14.07
N LEU A 30 1.38 -1.31 -13.75
CA LEU A 30 1.15 -2.24 -12.65
C LEU A 30 1.58 -3.68 -12.98
N GLY A 31 1.77 -4.03 -14.26
CA GLY A 31 2.21 -5.35 -14.70
C GLY A 31 1.23 -6.50 -14.40
N LEU A 32 -0.06 -6.18 -14.23
CA LEU A 32 -1.11 -7.13 -13.81
C LEU A 32 -2.17 -7.41 -14.89
N GLY A 33 -1.94 -6.95 -16.13
CA GLY A 33 -2.89 -7.11 -17.24
C GLY A 33 -4.18 -6.33 -17.04
N LEU A 34 -4.16 -5.25 -16.25
CA LEU A 34 -5.31 -4.40 -15.99
C LEU A 34 -5.63 -3.45 -17.14
N GLU A 35 -4.64 -3.13 -17.97
CA GLU A 35 -4.77 -2.33 -19.19
C GLU A 35 -5.79 -2.89 -20.18
N ASP A 36 -5.97 -4.21 -20.20
CA ASP A 36 -6.94 -4.92 -21.04
C ASP A 36 -8.31 -5.06 -20.39
N LYS A 37 -8.43 -4.69 -19.11
CA LYS A 37 -9.63 -4.89 -18.29
C LYS A 37 -10.43 -3.62 -17.99
N LEU A 38 -10.22 -2.56 -18.75
CA LEU A 38 -10.90 -1.26 -18.55
C LEU A 38 -12.45 -1.35 -18.56
N HIS A 39 -13.01 -2.36 -19.22
CA HIS A 39 -14.46 -2.57 -19.29
C HIS A 39 -14.96 -3.68 -18.35
N VAL A 40 -14.07 -4.30 -17.59
CA VAL A 40 -14.39 -5.37 -16.64
C VAL A 40 -14.89 -4.76 -15.33
N LYS A 41 -15.92 -5.34 -14.74
CA LYS A 41 -16.40 -4.91 -13.42
C LYS A 41 -15.33 -5.17 -12.36
N VAL A 42 -15.09 -4.23 -11.46
CA VAL A 42 -14.10 -4.33 -10.38
C VAL A 42 -14.29 -5.60 -9.52
N GLY A 43 -15.54 -6.01 -9.29
CA GLY A 43 -15.84 -7.24 -8.56
C GLY A 43 -15.34 -8.53 -9.23
N SER A 44 -15.05 -8.51 -10.54
CA SER A 44 -14.51 -9.66 -11.27
C SER A 44 -12.97 -9.69 -11.31
N LEU A 45 -12.30 -8.70 -10.73
CA LEU A 45 -10.84 -8.65 -10.62
C LEU A 45 -10.38 -9.54 -9.47
N SER A 46 -9.14 -10.06 -9.55
CA SER A 46 -8.50 -10.75 -8.43
C SER A 46 -8.25 -9.80 -7.25
N GLY A 47 -7.98 -10.34 -6.06
CA GLY A 47 -7.63 -9.56 -4.87
C GLY A 47 -6.47 -8.60 -5.14
N GLY A 48 -5.36 -9.11 -5.68
CA GLY A 48 -4.19 -8.30 -6.02
C GLY A 48 -4.47 -7.24 -7.09
N GLN A 49 -5.24 -7.59 -8.12
CA GLN A 49 -5.64 -6.60 -9.14
C GLN A 49 -6.48 -5.45 -8.55
N ARG A 50 -7.40 -5.77 -7.64
CA ARG A 50 -8.18 -4.72 -6.93
C ARG A 50 -7.28 -3.85 -6.06
N GLN A 51 -6.33 -4.46 -5.35
CA GLN A 51 -5.41 -3.74 -4.47
C GLN A 51 -4.46 -2.81 -5.24
N ALA A 52 -3.85 -3.31 -6.31
CA ALA A 52 -3.02 -2.51 -7.20
C ALA A 52 -3.78 -1.34 -7.83
N MET A 53 -5.02 -1.58 -8.25
CA MET A 53 -5.89 -0.52 -8.78
C MET A 53 -6.24 0.52 -7.70
N ALA A 54 -6.53 0.09 -6.46
CA ALA A 54 -6.79 1.02 -5.36
C ALA A 54 -5.57 1.90 -5.05
N LEU A 55 -4.38 1.31 -5.01
CA LEU A 55 -3.11 2.01 -4.83
C LEU A 55 -2.87 3.03 -5.96
N LEU A 56 -3.04 2.64 -7.22
CA LEU A 56 -2.92 3.54 -8.35
C LEU A 56 -3.90 4.70 -8.23
N MET A 57 -5.19 4.41 -7.96
CA MET A 57 -6.22 5.44 -7.84
C MET A 57 -5.94 6.42 -6.69
N SER A 58 -5.39 5.96 -5.57
CA SER A 58 -5.01 6.81 -4.43
C SER A 58 -3.90 7.79 -4.81
N THR A 59 -3.02 7.37 -5.70
CA THR A 59 -1.81 8.11 -6.08
C THR A 59 -1.90 8.81 -7.43
N MET A 60 -3.02 8.71 -8.16
CA MET A 60 -3.23 9.39 -9.45
C MET A 60 -3.33 10.93 -9.33
N THR A 61 -3.81 11.41 -8.20
CA THR A 61 -3.81 12.85 -7.89
C THR A 61 -2.59 13.16 -7.02
N PRO A 62 -2.02 14.37 -7.11
CA PRO A 62 -0.94 14.76 -6.22
C PRO A 62 -1.39 14.61 -4.76
N ILE A 63 -0.65 13.82 -4.01
CA ILE A 63 -0.79 13.63 -2.57
C ILE A 63 0.60 13.75 -1.94
N GLU A 64 0.65 14.20 -0.70
CA GLU A 64 1.89 14.30 0.08
C GLU A 64 2.01 13.17 1.11
N PHE A 65 0.87 12.57 1.46
CA PHE A 65 0.78 11.59 2.52
C PHE A 65 -0.09 10.39 2.12
N LEU A 66 0.41 9.17 2.36
CA LEU A 66 -0.28 7.91 2.08
C LEU A 66 -0.35 7.07 3.35
N ILE A 67 -1.54 6.56 3.67
CA ILE A 67 -1.74 5.58 4.75
C ILE A 67 -2.13 4.25 4.13
N LEU A 68 -1.42 3.20 4.51
CA LEU A 68 -1.65 1.82 4.10
C LEU A 68 -1.92 0.99 5.36
N ASP A 69 -3.16 0.52 5.50
CA ASP A 69 -3.57 -0.30 6.64
C ASP A 69 -3.77 -1.74 6.18
N GLU A 70 -2.84 -2.63 6.56
CA GLU A 70 -2.84 -4.07 6.24
C GLU A 70 -3.19 -4.40 4.78
N HIS A 71 -2.77 -3.56 3.86
CA HIS A 71 -3.22 -3.58 2.45
C HIS A 71 -2.86 -4.87 1.68
N THR A 72 -2.07 -5.77 2.26
CA THR A 72 -1.70 -7.07 1.67
C THR A 72 -2.23 -8.28 2.45
N ALA A 73 -2.90 -8.08 3.60
CA ALA A 73 -3.29 -9.16 4.51
C ALA A 73 -4.22 -10.23 3.91
N ALA A 74 -5.09 -9.82 2.96
CA ALA A 74 -6.06 -10.72 2.31
C ALA A 74 -5.54 -11.36 1.01
N LEU A 75 -4.24 -11.26 0.71
CA LEU A 75 -3.62 -11.75 -0.50
C LEU A 75 -2.81 -13.02 -0.24
N ASP A 76 -2.69 -13.87 -1.26
CA ASP A 76 -1.72 -14.97 -1.23
C ASP A 76 -0.27 -14.41 -1.18
N PRO A 77 0.70 -15.19 -0.65
CA PRO A 77 2.06 -14.68 -0.41
C PRO A 77 2.75 -14.11 -1.65
N LYS A 78 2.57 -14.75 -2.82
CA LYS A 78 3.19 -14.29 -4.06
C LYS A 78 2.60 -12.96 -4.54
N THR A 79 1.28 -12.84 -4.44
CA THR A 79 0.58 -11.61 -4.80
C THR A 79 0.87 -10.50 -3.80
N ALA A 80 0.96 -10.80 -2.51
CA ALA A 80 1.32 -9.84 -1.47
C ALA A 80 2.71 -9.24 -1.73
N GLU A 81 3.70 -10.07 -2.07
CA GLU A 81 5.05 -9.64 -2.45
C GLU A 81 5.02 -8.64 -3.61
N LEU A 82 4.34 -9.01 -4.70
CA LEU A 82 4.19 -8.16 -5.88
C LEU A 82 3.55 -6.79 -5.55
N ILE A 83 2.52 -6.78 -4.68
CA ILE A 83 1.88 -5.54 -4.26
C ILE A 83 2.81 -4.70 -3.38
N MET A 84 3.64 -5.32 -2.52
CA MET A 84 4.64 -4.61 -1.72
C MET A 84 5.72 -3.96 -2.59
N GLU A 85 6.28 -4.70 -3.56
CA GLU A 85 7.25 -4.15 -4.52
C GLU A 85 6.67 -2.97 -5.30
N LEU A 86 5.43 -3.11 -5.78
CA LEU A 86 4.71 -2.05 -6.49
C LEU A 86 4.48 -0.83 -5.59
N THR A 87 4.12 -1.05 -4.33
CA THR A 87 3.91 0.02 -3.35
C THR A 87 5.20 0.79 -3.11
N ASP A 88 6.30 0.09 -2.85
CA ASP A 88 7.62 0.68 -2.63
C ASP A 88 8.08 1.51 -3.84
N LYS A 89 7.90 0.96 -5.04
CA LYS A 89 8.18 1.67 -6.29
C LYS A 89 7.41 2.99 -6.39
N ILE A 90 6.08 2.95 -6.21
CA ILE A 90 5.23 4.14 -6.32
C ILE A 90 5.58 5.18 -5.24
N VAL A 91 5.83 4.74 -4.00
CA VAL A 91 6.22 5.62 -2.89
C VAL A 91 7.53 6.34 -3.20
N LYS A 92 8.54 5.62 -3.72
CA LYS A 92 9.85 6.18 -4.09
C LYS A 92 9.75 7.12 -5.30
N GLU A 93 9.08 6.70 -6.37
CA GLU A 93 8.95 7.49 -7.60
C GLU A 93 8.20 8.80 -7.36
N LYS A 94 7.20 8.79 -6.48
CA LYS A 94 6.39 9.97 -6.16
C LYS A 94 6.85 10.73 -4.91
N ASN A 95 7.92 10.26 -4.25
CA ASN A 95 8.47 10.82 -3.01
C ASN A 95 7.39 11.03 -1.93
N LEU A 96 6.56 10.01 -1.68
CA LEU A 96 5.42 10.11 -0.76
C LEU A 96 5.86 9.88 0.69
N THR A 97 5.39 10.72 1.60
CA THR A 97 5.42 10.40 3.02
C THR A 97 4.37 9.30 3.28
N THR A 98 4.83 8.13 3.73
CA THR A 98 3.95 6.96 3.85
C THR A 98 3.99 6.37 5.25
N VAL A 99 2.81 6.08 5.82
CA VAL A 99 2.66 5.24 7.01
C VAL A 99 2.02 3.93 6.59
N MET A 100 2.70 2.82 6.88
CA MET A 100 2.19 1.48 6.62
C MET A 100 1.98 0.75 7.95
N VAL A 101 0.76 0.26 8.17
CA VAL A 101 0.43 -0.66 9.27
C VAL A 101 0.48 -2.08 8.73
N THR A 102 1.21 -2.95 9.39
CA THR A 102 1.34 -4.36 9.00
C THR A 102 1.60 -5.24 10.21
N HIS A 103 1.10 -6.46 10.19
CA HIS A 103 1.48 -7.54 11.12
C HIS A 103 2.56 -8.46 10.53
N ASN A 104 2.97 -8.25 9.29
CA ASN A 104 4.04 -9.02 8.65
C ASN A 104 5.40 -8.43 9.04
N LEU A 105 6.12 -9.12 9.94
CA LEU A 105 7.41 -8.66 10.47
C LEU A 105 8.47 -8.50 9.39
N ARG A 106 8.46 -9.35 8.35
CA ARG A 106 9.39 -9.22 7.22
C ARG A 106 9.19 -7.88 6.50
N TYR A 107 7.96 -7.52 6.20
CA TYR A 107 7.68 -6.23 5.55
C TYR A 107 8.02 -5.04 6.45
N ALA A 108 7.79 -5.15 7.77
CA ALA A 108 8.16 -4.12 8.72
C ALA A 108 9.68 -3.88 8.74
N VAL A 109 10.49 -4.93 8.62
CA VAL A 109 11.95 -4.84 8.58
C VAL A 109 12.46 -4.39 7.21
N GLU A 110 11.91 -4.91 6.11
CA GLU A 110 12.42 -4.67 4.75
C GLU A 110 12.05 -3.28 4.21
N TYR A 111 10.86 -2.78 4.51
CA TYR A 111 10.34 -1.54 3.90
C TYR A 111 10.39 -0.35 4.84
N GLY A 112 10.42 0.86 4.24
CA GLY A 112 10.45 2.11 4.98
C GLY A 112 11.79 2.43 5.67
N ASN A 113 11.90 3.63 6.21
CA ASN A 113 13.10 4.16 6.86
C ASN A 113 12.93 4.37 8.38
N ARG A 114 11.75 4.05 8.92
CA ARG A 114 11.43 4.10 10.35
C ARG A 114 10.49 2.96 10.69
N LEU A 115 10.74 2.31 11.81
CA LEU A 115 9.94 1.22 12.36
C LEU A 115 9.39 1.63 13.71
N ILE A 116 8.08 1.57 13.86
CA ILE A 116 7.38 1.86 15.11
C ILE A 116 6.59 0.62 15.49
N MET A 117 6.77 0.14 16.72
CA MET A 117 5.97 -0.94 17.29
C MET A 117 5.01 -0.37 18.34
N MET A 118 3.75 -0.69 18.20
CA MET A 118 2.70 -0.23 19.09
C MET A 118 2.15 -1.39 19.92
N HIS A 119 1.95 -1.17 21.21
CA HIS A 119 1.28 -2.11 22.11
C HIS A 119 0.37 -1.37 23.08
N GLN A 120 -0.89 -1.79 23.21
CA GLN A 120 -1.90 -1.20 24.09
C GLN A 120 -1.98 0.34 24.05
N GLY A 121 -1.87 0.92 22.85
CA GLY A 121 -1.93 2.37 22.64
C GLY A 121 -0.61 3.10 22.92
N HIS A 122 0.46 2.42 23.29
CA HIS A 122 1.77 2.98 23.53
C HIS A 122 2.78 2.59 22.45
N CYS A 123 3.73 3.49 22.17
CA CYS A 123 4.90 3.17 21.36
C CYS A 123 5.92 2.44 22.24
N VAL A 124 6.23 1.20 21.91
CA VAL A 124 7.17 0.34 22.67
C VAL A 124 8.52 0.19 21.95
N MET A 125 8.58 0.47 20.64
CA MET A 125 9.82 0.55 19.88
C MET A 125 9.67 1.64 18.82
N ASP A 126 10.73 2.45 18.64
CA ASP A 126 10.83 3.48 17.61
C ASP A 126 12.27 3.54 17.11
N LYS A 127 12.50 3.03 15.90
CA LYS A 127 13.82 2.95 15.27
C LYS A 127 13.80 3.62 13.91
N ALA A 128 14.83 4.39 13.61
CA ALA A 128 14.96 5.13 12.35
C ALA A 128 16.39 5.02 11.77
N GLY A 129 16.50 5.22 10.46
CA GLY A 129 17.78 5.20 9.75
C GLY A 129 18.57 3.93 10.00
N LYS A 130 19.83 4.05 10.41
CA LYS A 130 20.74 2.91 10.62
C LYS A 130 20.22 1.93 11.68
N GLU A 131 19.63 2.40 12.76
CA GLU A 131 19.06 1.52 13.79
C GLU A 131 17.93 0.64 13.23
N LYS A 132 17.13 1.20 12.31
CA LYS A 132 16.09 0.44 11.61
C LYS A 132 16.70 -0.55 10.62
N GLU A 133 17.71 -0.17 9.86
CA GLU A 133 18.40 -1.05 8.89
C GLU A 133 19.05 -2.25 9.56
N ASP A 134 19.58 -2.08 10.77
CA ASP A 134 20.22 -3.13 11.55
C ASP A 134 19.22 -4.00 12.34
N THR A 135 17.92 -3.65 12.33
CA THR A 135 16.89 -4.38 13.09
C THR A 135 16.55 -5.72 12.42
N SER A 136 16.57 -6.79 13.21
CA SER A 136 16.19 -8.14 12.78
C SER A 136 14.77 -8.51 13.22
N ILE A 137 14.20 -9.51 12.54
CA ILE A 137 12.90 -10.11 12.94
C ILE A 137 12.99 -10.70 14.34
N ASP A 138 14.12 -11.33 14.70
CA ASP A 138 14.34 -11.94 16.02
C ASP A 138 14.30 -10.91 17.14
N GLU A 139 14.83 -9.71 16.90
CA GLU A 139 14.76 -8.61 17.87
C GLU A 139 13.32 -8.18 18.12
N ILE A 140 12.49 -8.05 17.05
CA ILE A 140 11.10 -7.71 17.17
C ILE A 140 10.34 -8.80 17.95
N LEU A 141 10.61 -10.09 17.64
CA LEU A 141 9.98 -11.21 18.34
C LEU A 141 10.37 -11.26 19.83
N THR A 142 11.62 -10.94 20.15
CA THR A 142 12.09 -10.85 21.54
C THR A 142 11.30 -9.78 22.30
N MET A 143 11.15 -8.60 21.74
CA MET A 143 10.35 -7.52 22.31
C MET A 143 8.88 -7.93 22.50
N PHE A 144 8.27 -8.63 21.54
CA PHE A 144 6.91 -9.16 21.68
C PHE A 144 6.78 -10.12 22.87
N ASN A 145 7.76 -11.01 23.04
CA ASN A 145 7.74 -11.97 24.14
C ASN A 145 7.91 -11.28 25.51
N GLU A 146 8.81 -10.31 25.61
CA GLU A 146 9.02 -9.53 26.84
C GLU A 146 7.73 -8.81 27.27
N ILE A 147 7.09 -8.10 26.33
CA ILE A 147 5.82 -7.40 26.58
C ILE A 147 4.70 -8.37 26.99
N SER A 148 4.62 -9.55 26.37
CA SER A 148 3.61 -10.56 26.70
C SER A 148 3.80 -11.12 28.11
N ILE A 149 5.05 -11.27 28.57
CA ILE A 149 5.37 -11.72 29.92
C ILE A 149 5.01 -10.65 30.96
N GLU A 150 5.36 -9.39 30.70
CA GLU A 150 5.05 -8.28 31.61
C GLU A 150 3.55 -8.03 31.78
N CYS A 151 2.74 -8.28 30.74
CA CYS A 151 1.30 -8.09 30.77
C CYS A 151 0.51 -9.27 31.38
N GLY A 152 1.17 -10.34 31.82
CA GLY A 152 0.58 -11.38 32.67
C GLY A 152 -0.48 -12.26 31.98
N ASN A 153 -0.21 -12.77 30.81
CA ASN A 153 -0.94 -13.90 30.21
C ASN A 153 -0.14 -15.19 30.29
#